data_5a4efe5847ed646d91e0188d5d20da55
#
_entry.id   5a4efe5847ed646d91e0188d5d20da55
#
_cell.length_a   1.000
_cell.length_b   1.000
_cell.length_c   1.000
_cell.angle_alpha   90.00
_cell.angle_beta   90.00
_cell.angle_gamma   90.00
#
_symmetry.space_group_name_H-M   'P 1'
#
loop_
_entity.id
_entity.type
_entity.pdbx_description
1 polymer ?
#
loop_
_entity_poly.entity_id
_entity_poly.type
_entity_poly.pdbx_seq_one_letter_code
_entity_poly.pdbx_strand_id
1 'polypeptide(L)'
;MKKILFVASECVPFIKTGGLADVCGALPKEFDKNYWDVRVVIPDYSCIPEQYRNNFEYVTHFYMSSGPYVQDKYVGVLKYEQDGVTYYFIDNQEFFTGFSPYTSDTKFEIEKYTFFDKAVLSMLPLIDFKPDIIPVSYTHLTLPT
;
A
#
# COMPACT_ATOMS: atom_id res chain seq x y z
N MET A 1 -21.96 0.08 8.35
CA MET A 1 -21.06 -0.72 7.50
C MET A 1 -19.71 -0.84 8.16
N LYS A 2 -19.19 -2.04 8.29
CA LYS A 2 -17.86 -2.27 8.83
C LYS A 2 -16.78 -1.98 7.80
N LYS A 3 -15.63 -1.52 8.26
CA LYS A 3 -14.53 -1.05 7.40
C LYS A 3 -13.29 -1.90 7.62
N ILE A 4 -12.74 -2.41 6.52
CA ILE A 4 -11.52 -3.22 6.56
C ILE A 4 -10.51 -2.67 5.55
N LEU A 5 -9.27 -2.52 6.01
CA LEU A 5 -8.15 -2.07 5.17
C LEU A 5 -7.07 -3.14 5.18
N PHE A 6 -6.87 -3.76 4.03
CA PHE A 6 -5.74 -4.68 3.83
C PHE A 6 -4.49 -3.89 3.51
N VAL A 7 -3.43 -4.12 4.27
CA VAL A 7 -2.12 -3.48 4.05
C VAL A 7 -1.15 -4.57 3.61
N ALA A 8 -0.61 -4.44 2.42
CA ALA A 8 0.23 -5.47 1.84
C ALA A 8 1.37 -4.89 1.00
N SER A 9 2.42 -5.68 0.82
CA SER A 9 3.55 -5.29 -0.01
C SER A 9 3.35 -5.61 -1.48
N GLU A 10 2.42 -6.49 -1.81
CA GLU A 10 2.07 -6.84 -3.19
C GLU A 10 0.63 -7.29 -3.29
N CYS A 11 0.04 -7.17 -4.47
CA CYS A 11 -1.37 -7.52 -4.72
C CYS A 11 -1.61 -7.69 -6.22
N VAL A 12 -2.19 -8.81 -6.65
CA VAL A 12 -2.62 -8.95 -8.05
C VAL A 12 -3.85 -8.06 -8.29
N PRO A 13 -4.06 -7.51 -9.48
CA PRO A 13 -3.29 -7.69 -10.71
C PRO A 13 -2.08 -6.73 -10.84
N PHE A 14 -1.79 -5.91 -9.85
CA PHE A 14 -0.85 -4.81 -9.96
C PHE A 14 0.60 -5.27 -9.89
N ILE A 15 0.93 -6.11 -8.91
CA ILE A 15 2.29 -6.58 -8.71
C ILE A 15 2.27 -7.95 -8.02
N LYS A 16 3.06 -8.89 -8.55
CA LYS A 16 3.15 -10.23 -7.99
C LYS A 16 4.58 -10.74 -8.05
N THR A 17 5.09 -11.19 -6.90
CA THR A 17 6.33 -11.94 -6.80
C THR A 17 6.10 -13.33 -6.18
N GLY A 18 4.99 -13.53 -5.46
CA GLY A 18 4.69 -14.79 -4.80
C GLY A 18 3.22 -14.92 -4.40
N GLY A 19 2.91 -15.89 -3.58
CA GLY A 19 1.54 -16.24 -3.21
C GLY A 19 0.80 -15.19 -2.40
N LEU A 20 1.52 -14.29 -1.72
CA LEU A 20 0.89 -13.19 -0.99
C LEU A 20 0.05 -12.31 -1.91
N ALA A 21 0.55 -12.02 -3.10
CA ALA A 21 -0.15 -11.19 -4.06
C ALA A 21 -1.49 -11.81 -4.47
N ASP A 22 -1.54 -13.14 -4.60
CA ASP A 22 -2.77 -13.86 -4.94
C ASP A 22 -3.81 -13.74 -3.83
N VAL A 23 -3.41 -13.88 -2.58
CA VAL A 23 -4.29 -13.76 -1.41
C VAL A 23 -4.83 -12.33 -1.31
N CYS A 24 -3.95 -11.34 -1.42
CA CYS A 24 -4.35 -9.93 -1.33
C CYS A 24 -5.23 -9.48 -2.49
N GLY A 25 -5.12 -10.14 -3.64
CA GLY A 25 -5.97 -9.86 -4.79
C GLY A 25 -7.33 -10.56 -4.72
N ALA A 26 -7.39 -11.74 -4.09
CA ALA A 26 -8.59 -12.57 -4.06
C ALA A 26 -9.46 -12.31 -2.82
N LEU A 27 -8.86 -12.30 -1.64
CA LEU A 27 -9.61 -12.24 -0.38
C LEU A 27 -10.48 -10.99 -0.23
N PRO A 28 -10.04 -9.77 -0.57
CA PRO A 28 -10.89 -8.60 -0.45
C PRO A 28 -12.19 -8.67 -1.26
N LYS A 29 -12.17 -9.38 -2.37
CA LYS A 29 -13.34 -9.53 -3.24
C LYS A 29 -14.41 -10.44 -2.67
N GLU A 30 -14.05 -11.30 -1.72
CA GLU A 30 -14.96 -12.27 -1.10
C GLU A 30 -15.86 -11.65 -0.03
N PHE A 31 -15.56 -10.45 0.43
CA PHE A 31 -16.38 -9.77 1.43
C PHE A 31 -17.67 -9.23 0.79
N ASP A 32 -18.79 -9.39 1.50
CA ASP A 32 -20.08 -8.84 1.06
C ASP A 32 -20.05 -7.32 1.17
N LYS A 33 -20.11 -6.65 0.02
CA LYS A 33 -20.01 -5.20 -0.06
C LYS A 33 -21.24 -4.46 0.49
N ASN A 34 -22.30 -5.17 0.82
CA ASN A 34 -23.45 -4.61 1.50
C ASN A 34 -23.17 -4.38 2.99
N TYR A 35 -22.23 -5.13 3.56
CA TYR A 35 -21.89 -5.07 4.98
C TYR A 35 -20.47 -4.55 5.24
N TRP A 36 -19.59 -4.61 4.25
CA TRP A 36 -18.18 -4.27 4.38
C TRP A 36 -17.75 -3.24 3.36
N ASP A 37 -17.12 -2.16 3.84
CA ASP A 37 -16.34 -1.26 3.00
C ASP A 37 -14.91 -1.79 2.99
N VAL A 38 -14.53 -2.41 1.88
CA VAL A 38 -13.25 -3.12 1.76
C VAL A 38 -12.28 -2.30 0.91
N ARG A 39 -11.13 -2.01 1.48
CA ARG A 39 -10.07 -1.28 0.80
C ARG A 39 -8.74 -1.98 0.98
N VAL A 40 -7.83 -1.75 0.04
CA VAL A 40 -6.49 -2.31 0.01
C VAL A 40 -5.50 -1.18 -0.19
N VAL A 41 -4.35 -1.22 0.47
CA VAL A 41 -3.27 -0.28 0.20
C VAL A 41 -1.97 -1.05 -0.02
N ILE A 42 -1.27 -0.69 -1.09
CA ILE A 42 0.04 -1.20 -1.45
C ILE A 42 0.94 -0.03 -1.85
N PRO A 43 2.27 -0.22 -1.90
CA PRO A 43 3.14 0.80 -2.46
C PRO A 43 2.89 1.00 -3.95
N ASP A 44 3.08 2.23 -4.42
CA ASP A 44 3.03 2.55 -5.85
C ASP A 44 4.38 2.27 -6.50
N TYR A 45 4.65 0.98 -6.73
CA TYR A 45 5.90 0.58 -7.39
C TYR A 45 5.93 1.05 -8.84
N SER A 46 7.08 1.55 -9.28
CA SER A 46 7.25 1.97 -10.67
C SER A 46 7.12 0.82 -11.66
N CYS A 47 7.28 -0.43 -11.20
CA CYS A 47 7.14 -1.62 -12.04
C CYS A 47 5.70 -2.10 -12.21
N ILE A 48 4.72 -1.46 -11.60
CA ILE A 48 3.30 -1.76 -11.86
C ILE A 48 3.00 -1.42 -13.33
N PRO A 49 2.31 -2.32 -14.08
CA PRO A 49 2.06 -2.08 -15.49
C PRO A 49 1.32 -0.79 -15.78
N GLU A 50 1.69 -0.11 -16.86
CA GLU A 50 1.12 1.18 -17.24
C GLU A 50 -0.39 1.13 -17.46
N GLN A 51 -0.91 -0.01 -17.90
CA GLN A 51 -2.36 -0.18 -18.10
C GLN A 51 -3.15 0.07 -16.82
N TYR A 52 -2.54 -0.16 -15.65
CA TYR A 52 -3.16 0.17 -14.36
C TYR A 52 -2.78 1.57 -13.92
N ARG A 53 -1.49 1.92 -14.00
CA ARG A 53 -0.99 3.22 -13.56
C ARG A 53 -1.68 4.38 -14.24
N ASN A 54 -1.99 4.25 -15.53
CA ASN A 54 -2.66 5.30 -16.31
C ASN A 54 -4.09 5.58 -15.82
N ASN A 55 -4.67 4.68 -15.04
CA ASN A 55 -6.01 4.82 -14.50
C ASN A 55 -6.02 5.17 -13.01
N PHE A 56 -4.86 5.39 -12.41
CA PHE A 56 -4.78 5.82 -11.01
C PHE A 56 -5.25 7.26 -10.89
N GLU A 57 -6.10 7.51 -9.90
CA GLU A 57 -6.60 8.86 -9.62
C GLU A 57 -5.82 9.45 -8.45
N TYR A 58 -5.42 10.71 -8.58
CA TYR A 58 -4.80 11.43 -7.47
C TYR A 58 -5.84 11.69 -6.37
N VAL A 59 -5.48 11.37 -5.13
CA VAL A 59 -6.33 11.61 -3.96
C VAL A 59 -5.79 12.78 -3.14
N THR A 60 -4.57 12.66 -2.63
CA THR A 60 -3.93 13.67 -1.80
C THR A 60 -2.43 13.45 -1.74
N HIS A 61 -1.73 14.37 -1.09
CA HIS A 61 -0.32 14.17 -0.74
C HIS A 61 -0.03 14.89 0.58
N PHE A 62 1.06 14.46 1.21
CA PHE A 62 1.54 15.07 2.44
C PHE A 62 3.03 14.77 2.61
N TYR A 63 3.63 15.32 3.63
CA TYR A 63 5.04 15.10 3.94
C TYR A 63 5.16 14.52 5.35
N MET A 64 6.03 13.51 5.51
CA MET A 64 6.29 12.89 6.81
C MET A 64 7.67 13.25 7.30
N SER A 65 7.78 13.62 8.58
CA SER A 65 9.04 13.87 9.22
C SER A 65 9.73 12.56 9.60
N SER A 66 11.04 12.45 9.30
CA SER A 66 11.88 11.32 9.68
C SER A 66 12.84 11.67 10.81
N GLY A 67 12.73 12.87 11.39
CA GLY A 67 13.56 13.35 12.48
C GLY A 67 13.97 14.80 12.29
N PRO A 68 14.53 15.43 13.35
CA PRO A 68 14.76 16.88 13.36
C PRO A 68 15.82 17.39 12.36
N TYR A 69 16.70 16.50 11.88
CA TYR A 69 17.77 16.86 10.96
C TYR A 69 17.65 16.19 9.59
N VAL A 70 16.53 15.57 9.33
CA VAL A 70 16.29 14.86 8.08
C VAL A 70 15.17 15.56 7.32
N GLN A 71 15.37 15.74 6.01
CA GLN A 71 14.34 16.33 5.14
C GLN A 71 13.08 15.48 5.19
N ASP A 72 11.92 16.13 5.23
CA ASP A 72 10.63 15.45 5.18
C ASP A 72 10.49 14.66 3.88
N LYS A 73 9.83 13.50 4.00
CA LYS A 73 9.59 12.59 2.87
C LYS A 73 8.22 12.86 2.26
N TYR A 74 8.18 12.97 0.95
CA TYR A 74 6.92 13.08 0.22
C TYR A 74 6.12 11.78 0.26
N VAL A 75 4.81 11.92 0.44
CA VAL A 75 3.87 10.79 0.36
C VAL A 75 2.73 11.21 -0.55
N GLY A 76 2.60 10.51 -1.68
CA GLY A 76 1.44 10.67 -2.56
C GLY A 76 0.45 9.54 -2.32
N VAL A 77 -0.83 9.81 -2.47
CA VAL A 77 -1.90 8.82 -2.36
C VAL A 77 -2.70 8.83 -3.64
N LEU A 78 -2.71 7.69 -4.31
CA LEU A 78 -3.48 7.44 -5.53
C LEU A 78 -4.52 6.36 -5.25
N LYS A 79 -5.56 6.30 -6.07
CA LYS A 79 -6.57 5.24 -5.93
C LYS A 79 -6.98 4.65 -7.27
N TYR A 80 -7.52 3.44 -7.18
CA TYR A 80 -8.09 2.70 -8.31
C TYR A 80 -9.20 1.81 -7.76
N GLU A 81 -10.31 1.71 -8.48
CA GLU A 81 -11.44 0.90 -8.05
C GLU A 81 -11.68 -0.24 -9.04
N GLN A 82 -11.87 -1.45 -8.51
CA GLN A 82 -12.18 -2.63 -9.31
C GLN A 82 -12.92 -3.66 -8.44
N ASP A 83 -13.97 -4.24 -9.01
CA ASP A 83 -14.75 -5.32 -8.38
C ASP A 83 -15.27 -4.98 -6.96
N GLY A 84 -15.65 -3.71 -6.76
CA GLY A 84 -16.19 -3.24 -5.49
C GLY A 84 -15.14 -3.01 -4.41
N VAL A 85 -13.86 -3.11 -4.76
CA VAL A 85 -12.73 -2.85 -3.84
C VAL A 85 -12.04 -1.57 -4.24
N THR A 86 -11.74 -0.71 -3.28
CA THR A 86 -10.93 0.48 -3.49
C THR A 86 -9.49 0.17 -3.15
N TYR A 87 -8.59 0.42 -4.10
CA TYR A 87 -7.15 0.23 -3.94
C TYR A 87 -6.47 1.58 -3.81
N TYR A 88 -5.63 1.73 -2.78
CA TYR A 88 -4.78 2.90 -2.60
C TYR A 88 -3.34 2.54 -2.90
N PHE A 89 -2.59 3.50 -3.43
CA PHE A 89 -1.19 3.35 -3.77
C PHE A 89 -0.41 4.48 -3.11
N ILE A 90 0.56 4.11 -2.30
CA ILE A 90 1.43 5.08 -1.62
C ILE A 90 2.62 5.36 -2.53
N ASP A 91 2.75 6.61 -2.96
CA ASP A 91 3.78 7.03 -3.89
C ASP A 91 4.95 7.70 -3.17
N ASN A 92 6.14 7.22 -3.49
CA ASN A 92 7.41 7.85 -3.14
C ASN A 92 8.48 7.28 -4.08
N GLN A 93 9.07 8.13 -4.91
CA GLN A 93 10.03 7.69 -5.92
C GLN A 93 11.32 7.14 -5.33
N GLU A 94 11.75 7.65 -4.16
CA GLU A 94 12.97 7.19 -3.50
C GLU A 94 12.88 5.71 -3.10
N PHE A 95 11.73 5.29 -2.58
CA PHE A 95 11.56 3.94 -2.03
C PHE A 95 10.99 2.94 -3.02
N PHE A 96 10.13 3.37 -3.94
CA PHE A 96 9.32 2.45 -4.74
C PHE A 96 9.69 2.40 -6.22
N THR A 97 10.79 3.03 -6.61
CA THR A 97 11.32 2.94 -7.97
C THR A 97 12.22 1.72 -8.11
N GLY A 98 12.07 0.95 -9.20
CA GLY A 98 12.90 -0.21 -9.48
C GLY A 98 12.16 -1.27 -10.28
N PHE A 99 12.88 -2.35 -10.61
CA PHE A 99 12.33 -3.45 -11.41
C PHE A 99 11.57 -4.48 -10.57
N SER A 100 11.75 -4.45 -9.26
CA SER A 100 11.13 -5.41 -8.35
C SER A 100 10.71 -4.69 -7.08
N PRO A 101 9.60 -5.12 -6.44
CA PRO A 101 9.20 -4.58 -5.14
C PRO A 101 10.20 -4.88 -4.02
N TYR A 102 11.06 -5.87 -4.21
CA TYR A 102 12.00 -6.29 -3.17
C TYR A 102 13.43 -6.21 -3.67
N THR A 103 14.35 -5.84 -2.77
CA THR A 103 15.79 -5.81 -3.04
C THR A 103 16.53 -6.70 -2.04
N SER A 104 17.83 -6.90 -2.26
CA SER A 104 18.69 -7.66 -1.34
C SER A 104 19.25 -6.80 -0.20
N ASP A 105 19.03 -5.49 -0.24
CA ASP A 105 19.49 -4.57 0.81
C ASP A 105 18.52 -4.56 1.98
N THR A 106 18.84 -5.32 3.02
CA THR A 106 17.96 -5.49 4.18
C THR A 106 17.66 -4.16 4.88
N LYS A 107 18.68 -3.31 5.05
CA LYS A 107 18.50 -2.02 5.70
C LYS A 107 17.53 -1.13 4.92
N PHE A 108 17.69 -1.07 3.60
CA PHE A 108 16.80 -0.32 2.72
C PHE A 108 15.37 -0.86 2.78
N GLU A 109 15.21 -2.19 2.79
CA GLU A 109 13.90 -2.81 2.89
C GLU A 109 13.17 -2.48 4.19
N ILE A 110 13.90 -2.47 5.31
CA ILE A 110 13.34 -2.08 6.62
C ILE A 110 12.88 -0.62 6.58
N GLU A 111 13.71 0.27 6.07
CA GLU A 111 13.37 1.69 5.96
C GLU A 111 12.15 1.90 5.06
N LYS A 112 12.12 1.20 3.93
CA LYS A 112 11.05 1.30 2.93
C LYS A 112 9.70 0.90 3.50
N TYR A 113 9.62 -0.26 4.15
CA TYR A 113 8.34 -0.74 4.67
C TYR A 113 7.95 -0.07 5.98
N THR A 114 8.92 0.41 6.78
CA THR A 114 8.63 1.29 7.90
C THR A 114 8.00 2.60 7.42
N PHE A 115 8.57 3.18 6.38
CA PHE A 115 8.01 4.36 5.72
C PHE A 115 6.59 4.09 5.23
N PHE A 116 6.40 2.96 4.55
CA PHE A 116 5.09 2.57 4.02
C PHE A 116 4.04 2.46 5.13
N ASP A 117 4.36 1.76 6.21
CA ASP A 117 3.42 1.58 7.33
C ASP A 117 3.02 2.91 7.96
N LYS A 118 3.98 3.80 8.18
CA LYS A 118 3.70 5.14 8.72
C LYS A 118 2.85 5.96 7.76
N ALA A 119 3.13 5.87 6.46
CA ALA A 119 2.38 6.58 5.45
C ALA A 119 0.92 6.11 5.41
N VAL A 120 0.70 4.80 5.51
CA VAL A 120 -0.65 4.22 5.54
C VAL A 120 -1.45 4.79 6.71
N LEU A 121 -0.87 4.77 7.91
CA LEU A 121 -1.57 5.30 9.09
C LEU A 121 -1.82 6.80 8.98
N SER A 122 -0.86 7.54 8.42
CA SER A 122 -0.97 8.99 8.29
C SER A 122 -1.99 9.42 7.23
N MET A 123 -2.23 8.59 6.21
CA MET A 123 -3.21 8.94 5.18
C MET A 123 -4.66 8.79 5.65
N LEU A 124 -4.93 7.94 6.66
CA LEU A 124 -6.30 7.59 7.05
C LEU A 124 -7.17 8.79 7.39
N PRO A 125 -6.71 9.77 8.20
CA PRO A 125 -7.51 10.97 8.45
C PRO A 125 -7.75 11.81 7.18
N LEU A 126 -6.82 11.79 6.24
CA LEU A 126 -6.89 12.59 5.02
C LEU A 126 -7.89 12.02 4.02
N ILE A 127 -8.12 10.71 4.04
CA ILE A 127 -9.12 10.05 3.19
C ILE A 127 -10.44 9.81 3.96
N ASP A 128 -10.50 10.29 5.19
CA ASP A 128 -11.66 10.13 6.07
C ASP A 128 -12.12 8.68 6.17
N PHE A 129 -11.16 7.79 6.44
CA PHE A 129 -11.42 6.35 6.57
C PHE A 129 -10.86 5.84 7.89
N LYS A 130 -11.75 5.33 8.73
CA LYS A 130 -11.40 4.77 10.03
C LYS A 130 -11.70 3.26 10.01
N PRO A 131 -10.71 2.42 9.68
CA PRO A 131 -10.94 0.99 9.58
C PRO A 131 -11.23 0.36 10.95
N ASP A 132 -12.12 -0.63 10.96
CA ASP A 132 -12.36 -1.45 12.14
C ASP A 132 -11.31 -2.54 12.27
N ILE A 133 -10.78 -3.03 11.14
CA ILE A 133 -9.77 -4.09 11.08
C ILE A 133 -8.72 -3.73 10.03
N ILE A 134 -7.45 -3.96 10.36
CA ILE A 134 -6.34 -3.74 9.43
C ILE A 134 -5.51 -5.03 9.35
N PRO A 135 -5.82 -5.94 8.41
CA PRO A 135 -4.95 -7.08 8.13
C PRO A 135 -3.66 -6.60 7.45
N VAL A 136 -2.52 -7.00 7.99
CA VAL A 136 -1.20 -6.63 7.46
C VAL A 136 -0.46 -7.87 7.02
N SER A 137 0.07 -7.87 5.79
CA SER A 137 0.75 -9.02 5.22
C SER A 137 1.99 -8.62 4.45
N TYR A 138 3.13 -9.23 4.80
CA TYR A 138 4.41 -9.04 4.13
C TYR A 138 5.09 -10.38 3.89
N THR A 139 5.75 -10.52 2.73
CA THR A 139 6.34 -11.79 2.33
C THR A 139 7.69 -12.09 3.00
N HIS A 140 8.41 -11.08 3.49
CA HIS A 140 9.78 -11.29 3.97
C HIS A 140 10.19 -10.44 5.16
N LEU A 141 9.24 -9.75 5.77
CA LEU A 141 9.51 -9.13 7.06
C LEU A 141 9.33 -10.19 8.14
N THR A 142 10.30 -11.08 8.23
CA THR A 142 10.50 -11.78 9.48
C THR A 142 11.11 -10.75 10.42
N LEU A 143 10.30 -10.24 11.31
CA LEU A 143 10.84 -9.51 12.44
C LEU A 143 11.78 -10.44 13.16
N PRO A 144 13.05 -10.04 13.39
CA PRO A 144 13.90 -10.82 14.22
C PRO A 144 13.25 -10.88 15.60
N THR A 145 12.95 -12.09 15.97
CA THR A 145 12.47 -12.37 17.30
C THR A 145 13.60 -12.17 18.30
#